data_b96d2c8547dfac3d40a0ec93b3aebb51
#
_entry.id   b96d2c8547dfac3d40a0ec93b3aebb51
#
_cell.length_a   1.000
_cell.length_b   1.000
_cell.length_c   1.000
_cell.angle_alpha   90.00
_cell.angle_beta   90.00
_cell.angle_gamma   90.00
#
_symmetry.space_group_name_H-M   'P 1'
#
loop_
_entity.id
_entity.type
_entity.pdbx_description
1 polymer ?
#
loop_
_entity_poly.entity_id
_entity_poly.type
_entity_poly.pdbx_seq_one_letter_code
_entity_poly.pdbx_strand_id
1 'polypeptide(L)'
;TDNLKGDEQLEGLKIVNDHEFTVDLSQSDSAFATKLGYSGFYPMPESFYKDPKAFGESPVSDGPYKFDSWDHDKEIKLVKNPDYKGNRKVNNDGVTFKIYTDANAAYADVQAGNLDVMDTVPSADSKTFESDSSVVPYNKAGSVIQTFTIPSDLEHWKTSTEEGQLRRQALSMAIDRQAICDKVLNGLGTPAVEFTSPKTPGYSDSLKGNENLKYNKKKAKELWEKANAISPWTSDDKLTFSYNADGGAKPIFEAVVNSVKNTLDIDVTTNPVPTFQEFRNDVTGRKMTGAFRTAWQPDYPSPENYLYQLYSSDAADGNGSNDGDYKNSEFDDLCSKAAAAQTTDEANKLYQQAQEILLNDLPAIPLYYSNANGVAASGVKNFVMNWQNVPVYNEISKS
;
A
#
# COMPACT_ATOMS: atom_id res chain seq x y z
N THR A 1 -1.16 2.13 -23.89
CA THR A 1 -2.53 1.55 -23.89
C THR A 1 -3.59 2.55 -23.44
N ASP A 2 -3.21 3.59 -22.68
CA ASP A 2 -4.14 4.57 -22.09
C ASP A 2 -4.89 5.43 -23.12
N ASN A 3 -4.50 5.35 -24.39
CA ASN A 3 -5.07 6.13 -25.48
C ASN A 3 -5.86 5.30 -26.51
N LEU A 4 -6.08 3.98 -26.27
CA LEU A 4 -6.87 3.17 -27.18
C LEU A 4 -8.33 3.59 -27.14
N LYS A 5 -8.89 3.87 -28.31
CA LYS A 5 -10.33 4.06 -28.50
C LYS A 5 -11.00 2.71 -28.75
N GLY A 6 -12.28 2.60 -28.46
CA GLY A 6 -13.00 1.33 -28.38
C GLY A 6 -12.86 0.34 -29.56
N ASP A 7 -12.41 0.79 -30.72
CA ASP A 7 -12.21 -0.05 -31.91
C ASP A 7 -10.73 -0.37 -32.20
N GLU A 8 -9.79 0.13 -31.38
CA GLU A 8 -8.38 -0.07 -31.59
C GLU A 8 -7.90 -1.36 -30.92
N GLN A 9 -7.09 -2.14 -31.62
CA GLN A 9 -6.50 -3.38 -31.13
C GLN A 9 -5.05 -3.13 -30.68
N LEU A 10 -4.62 -3.89 -29.67
CA LEU A 10 -3.21 -3.92 -29.25
C LEU A 10 -2.38 -4.63 -30.33
N GLU A 11 -1.40 -3.93 -30.93
CA GLU A 11 -0.53 -4.50 -31.97
C GLU A 11 0.21 -5.77 -31.52
N GLY A 12 0.60 -5.82 -30.24
CA GLY A 12 1.30 -6.96 -29.64
C GLY A 12 0.41 -8.14 -29.29
N LEU A 13 -0.92 -8.02 -29.33
CA LEU A 13 -1.84 -9.11 -28.99
C LEU A 13 -2.25 -9.86 -30.26
N LYS A 14 -1.91 -11.15 -30.37
CA LYS A 14 -2.22 -11.99 -31.54
C LYS A 14 -2.94 -13.27 -31.09
N ILE A 15 -4.14 -13.50 -31.61
CA ILE A 15 -4.88 -14.74 -31.42
C ILE A 15 -4.29 -15.79 -32.40
N VAL A 16 -3.79 -16.90 -31.84
CA VAL A 16 -3.25 -18.03 -32.63
C VAL A 16 -4.36 -19.02 -32.96
N ASN A 17 -5.19 -19.37 -31.98
CA ASN A 17 -6.36 -20.25 -32.12
C ASN A 17 -7.29 -20.07 -30.90
N ASP A 18 -8.34 -20.89 -30.78
CA ASP A 18 -9.34 -20.81 -29.71
C ASP A 18 -8.79 -21.01 -28.30
N HIS A 19 -7.57 -21.50 -28.16
CA HIS A 19 -6.93 -21.84 -26.88
C HIS A 19 -5.58 -21.18 -26.68
N GLU A 20 -5.11 -20.37 -27.63
CA GLU A 20 -3.78 -19.79 -27.60
C GLU A 20 -3.77 -18.37 -28.17
N PHE A 21 -3.15 -17.49 -27.46
CA PHE A 21 -2.78 -16.14 -27.91
C PHE A 21 -1.36 -15.80 -27.48
N THR A 22 -0.74 -14.89 -28.17
CA THR A 22 0.58 -14.35 -27.82
C THR A 22 0.52 -12.86 -27.52
N VAL A 23 1.40 -12.43 -26.63
CA VAL A 23 1.58 -11.01 -26.30
C VAL A 23 3.04 -10.66 -26.57
N ASP A 24 3.26 -9.79 -27.55
CA ASP A 24 4.57 -9.21 -27.82
C ASP A 24 4.70 -7.92 -27.02
N LEU A 25 5.68 -7.87 -26.12
CA LEU A 25 5.96 -6.70 -25.29
C LEU A 25 6.93 -5.78 -26.03
N SER A 26 6.76 -4.46 -25.88
CA SER A 26 7.68 -3.45 -26.45
C SER A 26 9.07 -3.48 -25.80
N GLN A 27 9.15 -4.03 -24.58
CA GLN A 27 10.40 -4.25 -23.84
C GLN A 27 10.23 -5.44 -22.89
N SER A 28 11.33 -6.00 -22.40
CA SER A 28 11.30 -7.03 -21.37
C SER A 28 10.62 -6.52 -20.11
N ASP A 29 9.79 -7.38 -19.49
CA ASP A 29 9.11 -7.07 -18.22
C ASP A 29 9.12 -8.31 -17.31
N SER A 30 10.01 -8.33 -16.33
CA SER A 30 10.18 -9.42 -15.37
C SER A 30 8.95 -9.65 -14.49
N ALA A 31 8.07 -8.65 -14.35
CA ALA A 31 6.84 -8.71 -13.60
C ALA A 31 5.61 -9.04 -14.46
N PHE A 32 5.73 -9.19 -15.79
CA PHE A 32 4.58 -9.32 -16.68
C PHE A 32 3.64 -10.46 -16.28
N ALA A 33 4.18 -11.65 -16.01
CA ALA A 33 3.36 -12.78 -15.58
C ALA A 33 2.62 -12.52 -14.25
N THR A 34 3.24 -11.77 -13.33
CA THR A 34 2.62 -11.36 -12.06
C THR A 34 1.51 -10.33 -12.30
N LYS A 35 1.72 -9.39 -13.24
CA LYS A 35 0.72 -8.39 -13.64
C LYS A 35 -0.54 -9.03 -14.21
N LEU A 36 -0.44 -10.14 -14.93
CA LEU A 36 -1.62 -10.86 -15.43
C LEU A 36 -2.55 -11.40 -14.34
N GLY A 37 -2.08 -11.49 -13.10
CA GLY A 37 -2.92 -11.81 -11.93
C GLY A 37 -3.74 -10.63 -11.41
N TYR A 38 -3.53 -9.42 -11.90
CA TYR A 38 -4.34 -8.25 -11.57
C TYR A 38 -5.69 -8.30 -12.28
N SER A 39 -6.76 -7.94 -11.58
CA SER A 39 -8.14 -8.07 -12.08
C SER A 39 -8.41 -7.35 -13.41
N GLY A 40 -7.66 -6.30 -13.71
CA GLY A 40 -7.76 -5.58 -14.99
C GLY A 40 -7.36 -6.41 -16.22
N PHE A 41 -6.65 -7.53 -16.03
CA PHE A 41 -6.26 -8.45 -17.09
C PHE A 41 -7.11 -9.72 -17.17
N TYR A 42 -8.16 -9.87 -16.32
CA TYR A 42 -9.00 -11.05 -16.38
C TYR A 42 -9.79 -11.10 -17.67
N PRO A 43 -9.83 -12.28 -18.34
CA PRO A 43 -10.62 -12.45 -19.55
C PRO A 43 -12.11 -12.33 -19.20
N MET A 44 -12.83 -11.53 -19.98
CA MET A 44 -14.27 -11.33 -19.81
C MET A 44 -15.05 -12.20 -20.80
N PRO A 45 -16.09 -12.92 -20.35
CA PRO A 45 -16.91 -13.73 -21.24
C PRO A 45 -17.79 -12.87 -22.15
N GLU A 46 -18.29 -13.45 -23.25
CA GLU A 46 -19.15 -12.74 -24.20
C GLU A 46 -20.40 -12.11 -23.55
N SER A 47 -20.92 -12.73 -22.49
CA SER A 47 -22.04 -12.19 -21.72
C SER A 47 -21.80 -10.82 -21.12
N PHE A 48 -20.54 -10.52 -20.72
CA PHE A 48 -20.16 -9.19 -20.25
C PHE A 48 -20.34 -8.13 -21.33
N TYR A 49 -19.87 -8.39 -22.55
CA TYR A 49 -19.95 -7.43 -23.65
C TYR A 49 -21.39 -7.20 -24.16
N LYS A 50 -22.28 -8.18 -23.94
CA LYS A 50 -23.72 -8.06 -24.31
C LYS A 50 -24.47 -7.12 -23.36
N ASP A 51 -24.23 -7.26 -22.05
CA ASP A 51 -24.86 -6.42 -21.02
C ASP A 51 -23.94 -6.37 -19.76
N PRO A 52 -23.01 -5.41 -19.69
CA PRO A 52 -22.13 -5.27 -18.55
C PRO A 52 -22.86 -5.06 -17.22
N LYS A 53 -24.02 -4.41 -17.24
CA LYS A 53 -24.82 -4.16 -16.04
C LYS A 53 -25.44 -5.45 -15.51
N ALA A 54 -26.12 -6.22 -16.36
CA ALA A 54 -26.68 -7.52 -15.99
C ALA A 54 -25.57 -8.50 -15.55
N PHE A 55 -24.42 -8.47 -16.22
CA PHE A 55 -23.25 -9.26 -15.80
C PHE A 55 -22.77 -8.88 -14.40
N GLY A 56 -22.75 -7.59 -14.04
CA GLY A 56 -22.40 -7.11 -12.71
C GLY A 56 -23.32 -7.64 -11.60
N GLU A 57 -24.60 -7.84 -11.91
CA GLU A 57 -25.60 -8.40 -10.99
C GLU A 57 -25.49 -9.93 -10.84
N SER A 58 -24.99 -10.62 -11.86
CA SER A 58 -24.87 -12.08 -11.87
C SER A 58 -23.62 -12.52 -12.67
N PRO A 59 -22.42 -12.32 -12.11
CA PRO A 59 -21.18 -12.57 -12.82
C PRO A 59 -20.94 -14.08 -13.04
N VAL A 60 -20.31 -14.39 -14.16
CA VAL A 60 -19.79 -15.74 -14.46
C VAL A 60 -18.31 -15.79 -14.09
N SER A 61 -17.89 -16.90 -13.47
CA SER A 61 -16.51 -17.09 -13.01
C SER A 61 -16.04 -18.52 -13.27
N ASP A 62 -14.76 -18.66 -13.63
CA ASP A 62 -14.05 -19.92 -13.73
C ASP A 62 -13.22 -20.22 -12.46
N GLY A 63 -13.35 -19.39 -11.42
CA GLY A 63 -12.66 -19.53 -10.14
C GLY A 63 -13.18 -20.69 -9.27
N PRO A 64 -12.60 -20.86 -8.05
CA PRO A 64 -12.97 -21.94 -7.12
C PRO A 64 -14.40 -21.83 -6.58
N TYR A 65 -15.00 -20.67 -6.69
CA TYR A 65 -16.40 -20.42 -6.37
C TYR A 65 -17.12 -19.83 -7.57
N LYS A 66 -18.42 -20.03 -7.62
CA LYS A 66 -19.31 -19.39 -8.56
C LYS A 66 -20.42 -18.62 -7.84
N PHE A 67 -20.92 -17.60 -8.48
CA PHE A 67 -22.02 -16.78 -7.98
C PHE A 67 -23.30 -17.62 -7.83
N ASP A 68 -24.00 -17.42 -6.73
CA ASP A 68 -25.30 -18.03 -6.44
C ASP A 68 -26.41 -16.97 -6.40
N SER A 69 -26.29 -15.99 -5.48
CA SER A 69 -27.29 -14.96 -5.31
C SER A 69 -26.71 -13.68 -4.66
N TRP A 70 -27.37 -12.56 -4.93
CA TRP A 70 -27.12 -11.28 -4.28
C TRP A 70 -28.44 -10.66 -3.81
N ASP A 71 -28.62 -10.56 -2.49
CA ASP A 71 -29.65 -9.76 -1.85
C ASP A 71 -29.01 -8.43 -1.45
N HIS A 72 -29.28 -7.37 -2.22
CA HIS A 72 -28.66 -6.07 -2.05
C HIS A 72 -28.79 -5.57 -0.60
N ASP A 73 -27.76 -4.90 -0.10
CA ASP A 73 -27.64 -4.38 1.27
C ASP A 73 -27.68 -5.44 2.39
N LYS A 74 -27.68 -6.73 2.04
CA LYS A 74 -27.81 -7.82 3.00
C LYS A 74 -26.74 -8.90 2.85
N GLU A 75 -26.66 -9.60 1.72
CA GLU A 75 -25.71 -10.68 1.53
C GLU A 75 -25.42 -11.02 0.07
N ILE A 76 -24.18 -11.50 -0.20
CA ILE A 76 -23.79 -12.14 -1.46
C ILE A 76 -23.42 -13.58 -1.17
N LYS A 77 -23.97 -14.53 -1.93
CA LYS A 77 -23.65 -15.96 -1.81
C LYS A 77 -22.85 -16.46 -2.98
N LEU A 78 -21.77 -17.16 -2.64
CA LEU A 78 -20.94 -17.91 -3.57
C LEU A 78 -20.96 -19.37 -3.15
N VAL A 79 -21.10 -20.28 -4.10
CA VAL A 79 -21.03 -21.73 -3.88
C VAL A 79 -19.78 -22.31 -4.51
N LYS A 80 -19.30 -23.42 -3.98
CA LYS A 80 -18.18 -24.15 -4.56
C LYS A 80 -18.43 -24.46 -6.04
N ASN A 81 -17.43 -24.16 -6.88
CA ASN A 81 -17.51 -24.44 -8.30
C ASN A 81 -17.06 -25.89 -8.58
N PRO A 82 -17.95 -26.81 -8.96
CA PRO A 82 -17.61 -28.21 -9.25
C PRO A 82 -16.78 -28.36 -10.52
N ASP A 83 -16.82 -27.36 -11.41
CA ASP A 83 -16.13 -27.37 -12.71
C ASP A 83 -14.73 -26.74 -12.63
N TYR A 84 -14.34 -26.23 -11.46
CA TYR A 84 -13.03 -25.62 -11.25
C TYR A 84 -11.90 -26.60 -11.52
N LYS A 85 -10.98 -26.23 -12.42
CA LYS A 85 -9.81 -27.03 -12.83
C LYS A 85 -8.48 -26.47 -12.37
N GLY A 86 -8.49 -25.33 -11.66
CA GLY A 86 -7.26 -24.73 -11.13
C GLY A 86 -6.69 -25.50 -9.94
N ASN A 87 -5.58 -25.00 -9.40
CA ASN A 87 -4.78 -25.67 -8.38
C ASN A 87 -5.14 -25.28 -6.94
N ARG A 88 -6.10 -24.37 -6.72
CA ARG A 88 -6.51 -23.94 -5.36
C ARG A 88 -7.38 -25.03 -4.72
N LYS A 89 -6.95 -25.52 -3.57
CA LYS A 89 -7.78 -26.43 -2.77
C LYS A 89 -8.92 -25.64 -2.10
N VAL A 90 -10.14 -26.17 -2.14
CA VAL A 90 -11.32 -25.59 -1.51
C VAL A 90 -11.76 -26.48 -0.35
N ASN A 91 -11.65 -25.96 0.88
CA ASN A 91 -11.89 -26.67 2.13
C ASN A 91 -13.32 -26.46 2.70
N ASN A 92 -14.18 -25.74 2.01
CA ASN A 92 -15.55 -25.44 2.40
C ASN A 92 -16.50 -25.55 1.21
N ASP A 93 -17.82 -25.38 1.45
CA ASP A 93 -18.84 -25.56 0.42
C ASP A 93 -19.23 -24.23 -0.27
N GLY A 94 -18.80 -23.09 0.28
CA GLY A 94 -19.10 -21.77 -0.26
C GLY A 94 -18.71 -20.65 0.68
N VAL A 95 -18.98 -19.41 0.25
CA VAL A 95 -18.73 -18.18 1.01
C VAL A 95 -19.97 -17.30 0.95
N THR A 96 -20.45 -16.86 2.10
CA THR A 96 -21.51 -15.84 2.19
C THR A 96 -20.93 -14.56 2.77
N PHE A 97 -20.91 -13.50 1.97
CA PHE A 97 -20.57 -12.17 2.46
C PHE A 97 -21.82 -11.53 3.04
N LYS A 98 -21.80 -11.25 4.34
CA LYS A 98 -22.88 -10.52 5.03
C LYS A 98 -22.54 -9.04 5.16
N ILE A 99 -23.47 -8.18 4.81
CA ILE A 99 -23.29 -6.74 4.87
C ILE A 99 -23.69 -6.24 6.27
N TYR A 100 -22.75 -5.60 6.96
CA TYR A 100 -23.00 -4.96 8.25
C TYR A 100 -22.80 -3.44 8.11
N THR A 101 -23.68 -2.67 8.71
CA THR A 101 -23.55 -1.21 8.82
C THR A 101 -22.89 -0.78 10.12
N ASP A 102 -22.75 -1.71 11.09
CA ASP A 102 -22.05 -1.51 12.37
C ASP A 102 -21.03 -2.62 12.60
N ALA A 103 -19.76 -2.21 12.62
CA ALA A 103 -18.64 -3.12 12.82
C ALA A 103 -18.65 -3.78 14.22
N ASN A 104 -19.17 -3.12 15.26
CA ASN A 104 -19.27 -3.71 16.59
C ASN A 104 -20.31 -4.84 16.63
N ALA A 105 -21.40 -4.70 15.87
CA ALA A 105 -22.39 -5.77 15.72
C ALA A 105 -21.79 -7.00 14.99
N ALA A 106 -20.99 -6.78 13.94
CA ALA A 106 -20.29 -7.86 13.26
C ALA A 106 -19.30 -8.57 14.21
N TYR A 107 -18.55 -7.82 15.02
CA TYR A 107 -17.62 -8.39 16.00
C TYR A 107 -18.35 -9.24 17.03
N ALA A 108 -19.45 -8.75 17.59
CA ALA A 108 -20.29 -9.51 18.52
C ALA A 108 -20.84 -10.81 17.91
N ASP A 109 -21.19 -10.80 16.62
CA ASP A 109 -21.63 -12.00 15.90
C ASP A 109 -20.48 -13.01 15.69
N VAL A 110 -19.24 -12.56 15.50
CA VAL A 110 -18.07 -13.46 15.50
C VAL A 110 -17.89 -14.11 16.86
N GLN A 111 -17.94 -13.33 17.95
CA GLN A 111 -17.82 -13.86 19.31
C GLN A 111 -18.91 -14.89 19.63
N ALA A 112 -20.14 -14.65 19.15
CA ALA A 112 -21.27 -15.57 19.31
C ALA A 112 -21.26 -16.79 18.37
N GLY A 113 -20.36 -16.82 17.38
CA GLY A 113 -20.29 -17.87 16.35
C GLY A 113 -21.37 -17.78 15.26
N ASN A 114 -22.04 -16.64 15.12
CA ASN A 114 -23.05 -16.35 14.09
C ASN A 114 -22.40 -15.81 12.80
N LEU A 115 -21.18 -15.29 12.89
CA LEU A 115 -20.33 -14.88 11.78
C LEU A 115 -18.99 -15.61 11.91
N ASP A 116 -18.52 -16.22 10.82
CA ASP A 116 -17.30 -17.04 10.87
C ASP A 116 -16.02 -16.19 10.83
N VAL A 117 -16.01 -15.12 10.04
CA VAL A 117 -14.81 -14.28 9.81
C VAL A 117 -15.23 -12.82 9.67
N MET A 118 -14.44 -11.95 10.27
CA MET A 118 -14.47 -10.51 10.08
C MET A 118 -13.07 -10.04 9.70
N ASP A 119 -12.92 -9.35 8.57
CA ASP A 119 -11.64 -8.95 7.97
C ASP A 119 -11.12 -7.58 8.42
N THR A 120 -11.74 -7.02 9.45
CA THR A 120 -11.35 -5.74 10.07
C THR A 120 -11.77 -5.76 11.53
N VAL A 121 -10.93 -5.28 12.44
CA VAL A 121 -11.26 -5.15 13.87
C VAL A 121 -11.83 -3.76 14.15
N PRO A 122 -12.97 -3.63 14.85
CA PRO A 122 -13.50 -2.34 15.26
C PRO A 122 -12.51 -1.57 16.13
N SER A 123 -12.50 -0.25 16.01
CA SER A 123 -11.60 0.60 16.81
C SER A 123 -11.77 0.41 18.33
N ALA A 124 -12.99 0.07 18.80
CA ALA A 124 -13.28 -0.20 20.20
C ALA A 124 -12.51 -1.42 20.73
N ASP A 125 -12.34 -2.44 19.88
CA ASP A 125 -11.73 -3.73 20.25
C ASP A 125 -10.26 -3.83 19.87
N SER A 126 -9.71 -2.81 19.21
CA SER A 126 -8.33 -2.80 18.67
C SER A 126 -7.24 -3.10 19.70
N LYS A 127 -7.48 -2.82 20.98
CA LYS A 127 -6.53 -3.08 22.09
C LYS A 127 -6.68 -4.46 22.72
N THR A 128 -7.79 -5.13 22.51
CA THR A 128 -8.18 -6.32 23.30
C THR A 128 -8.39 -7.57 22.46
N PHE A 129 -8.65 -7.44 21.15
CA PHE A 129 -9.01 -8.58 20.30
C PHE A 129 -7.94 -9.68 20.24
N GLU A 130 -6.65 -9.34 20.35
CA GLU A 130 -5.56 -10.35 20.34
C GLU A 130 -5.53 -11.17 21.65
N SER A 131 -6.12 -10.66 22.73
CA SER A 131 -6.27 -11.36 24.01
C SER A 131 -7.68 -11.91 24.26
N ASP A 132 -8.61 -11.71 23.33
CA ASP A 132 -9.98 -12.21 23.41
C ASP A 132 -10.00 -13.72 23.08
N SER A 133 -10.25 -14.53 24.11
CA SER A 133 -10.29 -15.99 23.99
C SER A 133 -11.51 -16.54 23.24
N SER A 134 -12.51 -15.71 22.94
CA SER A 134 -13.71 -16.09 22.17
C SER A 134 -13.49 -16.07 20.66
N VAL A 135 -12.37 -15.49 20.18
CA VAL A 135 -12.06 -15.35 18.76
C VAL A 135 -10.66 -15.86 18.43
N VAL A 136 -10.39 -16.10 17.16
CA VAL A 136 -9.06 -16.36 16.61
C VAL A 136 -8.56 -15.08 15.95
N PRO A 137 -7.62 -14.36 16.55
CA PRO A 137 -7.15 -13.09 16.02
C PRO A 137 -6.15 -13.25 14.88
N TYR A 138 -6.13 -12.29 13.96
CA TYR A 138 -5.09 -12.10 12.97
C TYR A 138 -4.63 -10.64 13.01
N ASN A 139 -3.32 -10.41 13.20
CA ASN A 139 -2.72 -9.08 13.20
C ASN A 139 -1.26 -9.18 12.70
N LYS A 140 -1.03 -8.86 11.45
CA LYS A 140 0.31 -8.93 10.84
C LYS A 140 0.49 -7.79 9.84
N ALA A 141 1.72 -7.35 9.65
CA ALA A 141 2.05 -6.36 8.63
C ALA A 141 1.41 -6.73 7.29
N GLY A 142 0.69 -5.79 6.71
CA GLY A 142 0.01 -5.91 5.43
C GLY A 142 0.83 -5.34 4.28
N SER A 143 0.21 -5.19 3.11
CA SER A 143 0.83 -4.65 1.91
C SER A 143 0.77 -3.12 1.80
N VAL A 144 -0.08 -2.46 2.59
CA VAL A 144 -0.24 -1.00 2.52
C VAL A 144 0.87 -0.31 3.28
N ILE A 145 1.66 0.51 2.58
CA ILE A 145 2.64 1.39 3.20
C ILE A 145 2.05 2.79 3.39
N GLN A 146 2.23 3.36 4.57
CA GLN A 146 1.88 4.74 4.88
C GLN A 146 3.15 5.58 4.95
N THR A 147 3.13 6.69 4.23
CA THR A 147 4.28 7.60 4.10
C THR A 147 3.80 9.04 4.19
N PHE A 148 4.72 9.97 4.19
CA PHE A 148 4.47 11.33 3.74
C PHE A 148 5.55 11.75 2.75
N THR A 149 5.16 12.55 1.78
CA THR A 149 6.04 13.06 0.73
C THR A 149 6.38 14.53 1.03
N ILE A 150 7.61 14.91 0.73
CA ILE A 150 8.05 16.30 0.71
C ILE A 150 8.39 16.61 -0.74
N PRO A 151 7.84 17.67 -1.38
CA PRO A 151 8.20 18.03 -2.75
C PRO A 151 9.71 18.08 -2.93
N SER A 152 10.20 17.53 -4.03
CA SER A 152 11.64 17.35 -4.25
C SER A 152 12.40 18.64 -4.49
N ASP A 153 11.70 19.71 -4.86
CA ASP A 153 12.22 21.05 -5.11
C ASP A 153 11.92 22.06 -3.99
N LEU A 154 11.23 21.62 -2.91
CA LEU A 154 10.89 22.49 -1.78
C LEU A 154 12.17 23.07 -1.18
N GLU A 155 12.18 24.38 -0.95
CA GLU A 155 13.31 25.10 -0.35
C GLU A 155 13.71 24.44 0.99
N HIS A 156 15.01 24.36 1.28
CA HIS A 156 15.63 23.62 2.39
C HIS A 156 15.49 22.08 2.34
N TRP A 157 14.64 21.55 1.46
CA TRP A 157 14.31 20.12 1.40
C TRP A 157 14.66 19.47 0.06
N LYS A 158 15.41 20.15 -0.82
CA LYS A 158 15.70 19.65 -2.18
C LYS A 158 16.46 18.33 -2.13
N THR A 159 15.93 17.30 -2.77
CA THR A 159 16.57 15.96 -2.84
C THR A 159 17.93 16.01 -3.55
N SER A 160 18.13 16.99 -4.42
CA SER A 160 19.36 17.19 -5.19
C SER A 160 20.48 17.93 -4.43
N THR A 161 20.26 18.32 -3.18
CA THR A 161 21.25 19.09 -2.39
C THR A 161 21.63 18.35 -1.11
N GLU A 162 22.88 18.52 -0.67
CA GLU A 162 23.37 17.95 0.60
C GLU A 162 22.53 18.45 1.79
N GLU A 163 22.21 19.75 1.83
CA GLU A 163 21.32 20.30 2.86
C GLU A 163 19.99 19.55 2.93
N GLY A 164 19.31 19.44 1.81
CA GLY A 164 17.98 18.82 1.76
C GLY A 164 18.01 17.34 2.15
N GLN A 165 19.03 16.59 1.73
CA GLN A 165 19.23 15.19 2.15
C GLN A 165 19.46 15.07 3.65
N LEU A 166 20.33 15.91 4.22
CA LEU A 166 20.59 15.96 5.67
C LEU A 166 19.31 16.27 6.46
N ARG A 167 18.49 17.24 5.99
CA ARG A 167 17.22 17.59 6.65
C ARG A 167 16.20 16.47 6.58
N ARG A 168 16.04 15.80 5.43
CA ARG A 168 15.15 14.66 5.27
C ARG A 168 15.53 13.50 6.17
N GLN A 169 16.82 13.18 6.25
CA GLN A 169 17.35 12.15 7.15
C GLN A 169 17.15 12.54 8.63
N ALA A 170 17.43 13.78 9.00
CA ALA A 170 17.21 14.29 10.35
C ALA A 170 15.73 14.22 10.75
N LEU A 171 14.84 14.66 9.86
CA LEU A 171 13.38 14.59 10.06
C LEU A 171 12.90 13.15 10.24
N SER A 172 13.35 12.25 9.40
CA SER A 172 12.99 10.83 9.47
C SER A 172 13.43 10.19 10.78
N MET A 173 14.69 10.45 11.20
CA MET A 173 15.23 9.94 12.47
C MET A 173 14.61 10.61 13.70
N ALA A 174 13.93 11.76 13.55
CA ALA A 174 13.22 12.43 14.63
C ALA A 174 11.85 11.82 14.94
N ILE A 175 11.36 10.89 14.11
CA ILE A 175 10.01 10.29 14.23
C ILE A 175 10.10 8.94 14.93
N ASP A 176 9.45 8.84 16.09
CA ASP A 176 9.31 7.58 16.84
C ASP A 176 8.15 6.74 16.26
N ARG A 177 8.46 5.97 15.22
CA ARG A 177 7.51 5.10 14.51
C ARG A 177 6.93 4.03 15.42
N GLN A 178 7.75 3.48 16.33
CA GLN A 178 7.29 2.46 17.26
C GLN A 178 6.22 3.03 18.20
N ALA A 179 6.46 4.21 18.76
CA ALA A 179 5.47 4.86 19.62
C ALA A 179 4.17 5.20 18.88
N ILE A 180 4.24 5.56 17.59
CA ILE A 180 3.04 5.76 16.76
C ILE A 180 2.29 4.45 16.61
N CYS A 181 2.96 3.36 16.24
CA CYS A 181 2.33 2.06 16.08
C CYS A 181 1.69 1.54 17.37
N ASP A 182 2.39 1.64 18.49
CA ASP A 182 1.92 1.09 19.77
C ASP A 182 0.82 1.93 20.40
N LYS A 183 0.94 3.28 20.39
CA LYS A 183 0.09 4.17 21.18
C LYS A 183 -1.01 4.84 20.38
N VAL A 184 -0.78 5.12 19.09
CA VAL A 184 -1.76 5.78 18.22
C VAL A 184 -2.57 4.75 17.46
N LEU A 185 -1.88 3.75 16.89
CA LEU A 185 -2.50 2.68 16.10
C LEU A 185 -2.90 1.46 16.93
N ASN A 186 -2.65 1.46 18.23
CA ASN A 186 -2.98 0.35 19.16
C ASN A 186 -2.44 -1.02 18.68
N GLY A 187 -1.24 -1.04 18.09
CA GLY A 187 -0.64 -2.26 17.54
C GLY A 187 -1.13 -2.66 16.14
N LEU A 188 -2.01 -1.87 15.50
CA LEU A 188 -2.49 -2.15 14.13
C LEU A 188 -1.57 -1.58 13.03
N GLY A 189 -0.34 -1.28 13.36
CA GLY A 189 0.71 -0.85 12.43
C GLY A 189 2.04 -1.47 12.80
N THR A 190 2.87 -1.69 11.79
CA THR A 190 4.25 -2.16 11.94
C THR A 190 5.18 -1.07 11.42
N PRO A 191 6.19 -0.61 12.19
CA PRO A 191 7.12 0.41 11.74
C PRO A 191 7.76 0.07 10.40
N ALA A 192 7.76 1.01 9.46
CA ALA A 192 8.37 0.79 8.15
C ALA A 192 9.90 0.83 8.25
N VAL A 193 10.55 -0.06 7.52
CA VAL A 193 12.02 -0.18 7.43
C VAL A 193 12.55 -0.07 6.00
N GLU A 194 11.66 -0.03 5.02
CA GLU A 194 11.94 0.18 3.60
C GLU A 194 10.69 0.70 2.86
N PHE A 195 10.76 0.86 1.53
CA PHE A 195 9.72 1.47 0.70
C PHE A 195 8.68 0.50 0.11
N THR A 196 8.82 -0.82 0.32
CA THR A 196 7.79 -1.81 -0.06
C THR A 196 7.05 -2.32 1.18
N SER A 197 6.74 -3.60 1.27
CA SER A 197 6.12 -4.18 2.46
C SER A 197 6.60 -5.60 2.70
N PRO A 198 6.48 -6.14 3.94
CA PRO A 198 6.81 -7.53 4.25
C PRO A 198 6.03 -8.59 3.44
N LYS A 199 5.00 -8.19 2.69
CA LYS A 199 4.22 -9.05 1.79
C LYS A 199 4.74 -9.04 0.36
N THR A 200 5.75 -8.22 0.06
CA THR A 200 6.30 -8.04 -1.27
C THR A 200 7.52 -8.94 -1.46
N PRO A 201 7.64 -9.68 -2.58
CA PRO A 201 8.87 -10.40 -2.91
C PRO A 201 10.08 -9.46 -2.89
N GLY A 202 11.21 -9.91 -2.36
CA GLY A 202 12.42 -9.09 -2.27
C GLY A 202 12.45 -8.10 -1.10
N TYR A 203 11.42 -8.07 -0.21
CA TYR A 203 11.48 -7.31 1.04
C TYR A 203 12.74 -7.64 1.85
N SER A 204 13.36 -6.62 2.45
CA SER A 204 14.52 -6.78 3.33
C SER A 204 14.53 -5.72 4.44
N ASP A 205 14.72 -6.16 5.67
CA ASP A 205 14.86 -5.29 6.84
C ASP A 205 16.30 -4.82 7.11
N SER A 206 17.22 -5.12 6.18
CA SER A 206 18.66 -4.88 6.33
C SER A 206 19.28 -4.13 5.14
N LEU A 207 18.48 -3.41 4.35
CA LEU A 207 18.99 -2.56 3.27
C LEU A 207 19.86 -1.43 3.83
N LYS A 208 20.90 -1.06 3.07
CA LYS A 208 21.75 0.09 3.40
C LYS A 208 20.88 1.37 3.40
N GLY A 209 21.03 2.17 4.43
CA GLY A 209 20.25 3.40 4.61
C GLY A 209 18.96 3.20 5.43
N ASN A 210 18.56 1.96 5.77
CA ASN A 210 17.36 1.73 6.58
C ASN A 210 17.49 2.30 8.01
N GLU A 211 18.71 2.57 8.49
CA GLU A 211 18.95 3.29 9.72
C GLU A 211 18.34 4.70 9.72
N ASN A 212 18.14 5.30 8.54
CA ASN A 212 17.46 6.59 8.39
C ASN A 212 15.97 6.54 8.78
N LEU A 213 15.37 5.34 8.82
CA LEU A 213 14.01 5.14 9.28
C LEU A 213 13.90 4.81 10.79
N LYS A 214 15.03 4.62 11.48
CA LYS A 214 15.05 4.30 12.92
C LYS A 214 15.09 5.58 13.75
N TYR A 215 14.20 5.66 14.75
CA TYR A 215 14.22 6.79 15.69
C TYR A 215 15.57 6.91 16.39
N ASN A 216 16.24 8.06 16.22
CA ASN A 216 17.51 8.35 16.86
C ASN A 216 17.64 9.85 17.09
N LYS A 217 17.19 10.30 18.26
CA LYS A 217 17.18 11.72 18.65
C LYS A 217 18.57 12.39 18.54
N LYS A 218 19.62 11.70 18.94
CA LYS A 218 20.99 12.24 18.90
C LYS A 218 21.43 12.46 17.46
N LYS A 219 21.28 11.43 16.63
CA LYS A 219 21.69 11.49 15.22
C LYS A 219 20.86 12.49 14.43
N ALA A 220 19.54 12.54 14.68
CA ALA A 220 18.66 13.54 14.08
C ALA A 220 19.17 14.98 14.32
N LYS A 221 19.53 15.31 15.57
CA LYS A 221 20.10 16.62 15.90
C LYS A 221 21.45 16.87 15.22
N GLU A 222 22.34 15.89 15.21
CA GLU A 222 23.64 16.01 14.53
C GLU A 222 23.49 16.31 13.03
N LEU A 223 22.55 15.65 12.35
CA LEU A 223 22.28 15.88 10.93
C LEU A 223 21.62 17.24 10.70
N TRP A 224 20.70 17.63 11.58
CA TRP A 224 20.04 18.94 11.54
C TRP A 224 21.05 20.09 11.67
N GLU A 225 21.99 19.99 12.62
CA GLU A 225 23.06 20.98 12.79
C GLU A 225 24.01 21.04 11.58
N LYS A 226 24.31 19.91 10.96
CA LYS A 226 25.09 19.89 9.72
C LYS A 226 24.35 20.61 8.58
N ALA A 227 23.03 20.39 8.44
CA ALA A 227 22.23 21.10 7.46
C ALA A 227 22.19 22.62 7.74
N ASN A 228 22.06 23.02 9.02
CA ASN A 228 22.10 24.43 9.44
C ASN A 228 23.43 25.10 9.14
N ALA A 229 24.54 24.36 9.15
CA ALA A 229 25.86 24.89 8.78
C ALA A 229 25.97 25.20 7.27
N ILE A 230 25.15 24.56 6.45
CA ILE A 230 25.05 24.83 4.99
C ILE A 230 24.09 25.99 4.74
N SER A 231 22.88 25.91 5.27
CA SER A 231 21.84 26.93 5.18
C SER A 231 21.06 26.97 6.50
N PRO A 232 21.10 28.09 7.26
CA PRO A 232 20.44 28.17 8.56
C PRO A 232 18.93 28.04 8.44
N TRP A 233 18.32 27.23 9.32
CA TRP A 233 16.89 27.24 9.59
C TRP A 233 16.58 28.37 10.56
N THR A 234 15.69 29.26 10.17
CA THR A 234 15.38 30.49 10.92
C THR A 234 14.00 30.41 11.57
N SER A 235 13.62 31.44 12.34
CA SER A 235 12.28 31.55 12.91
C SER A 235 11.18 31.76 11.88
N ASP A 236 11.53 32.15 10.65
CA ASP A 236 10.59 32.38 9.56
C ASP A 236 10.28 31.09 8.78
N ASP A 237 11.14 30.06 8.94
CA ASP A 237 10.99 28.76 8.28
C ASP A 237 10.02 27.88 9.03
N LYS A 238 9.13 27.21 8.28
CA LYS A 238 8.10 26.31 8.81
C LYS A 238 7.97 25.07 7.94
N LEU A 239 7.69 23.97 8.58
CA LEU A 239 7.26 22.75 7.87
C LEU A 239 5.83 22.40 8.27
N THR A 240 4.92 22.33 7.30
CA THR A 240 3.55 21.87 7.51
C THR A 240 3.39 20.43 7.03
N PHE A 241 2.49 19.68 7.69
CA PHE A 241 2.09 18.33 7.29
C PHE A 241 0.62 18.36 6.89
N SER A 242 0.35 18.30 5.59
CA SER A 242 -1.01 18.28 5.06
C SER A 242 -1.56 16.86 4.97
N TYR A 243 -2.83 16.68 5.34
CA TYR A 243 -3.54 15.41 5.23
C TYR A 243 -5.04 15.66 5.05
N ASN A 244 -5.77 14.68 4.50
CA ASN A 244 -7.22 14.75 4.44
C ASN A 244 -7.86 14.45 5.81
N ALA A 245 -8.71 15.34 6.28
CA ALA A 245 -9.30 15.25 7.63
C ALA A 245 -10.32 14.12 7.78
N ASP A 246 -10.99 13.73 6.69
CA ASP A 246 -11.99 12.67 6.62
C ASP A 246 -11.40 11.23 6.64
N GLY A 247 -10.06 11.09 6.54
CA GLY A 247 -9.38 9.78 6.44
C GLY A 247 -8.74 9.27 7.75
N GLY A 248 -9.05 9.86 8.91
CA GLY A 248 -8.54 9.38 10.21
C GLY A 248 -7.04 9.63 10.45
N ALA A 249 -6.35 10.38 9.60
CA ALA A 249 -4.90 10.61 9.69
C ALA A 249 -4.48 11.61 10.79
N LYS A 250 -5.41 12.38 11.35
CA LYS A 250 -5.14 13.42 12.34
C LYS A 250 -4.27 12.95 13.51
N PRO A 251 -4.62 11.91 14.29
CA PRO A 251 -3.82 11.51 15.45
C PRO A 251 -2.41 11.06 15.06
N ILE A 252 -2.24 10.51 13.87
CA ILE A 252 -0.95 10.06 13.35
C ILE A 252 -0.05 11.28 13.09
N PHE A 253 -0.54 12.27 12.34
CA PHE A 253 0.25 13.47 12.01
C PHE A 253 0.46 14.40 13.21
N GLU A 254 -0.46 14.45 14.17
CA GLU A 254 -0.20 15.11 15.46
C GLU A 254 0.95 14.42 16.23
N ALA A 255 1.03 13.08 16.22
CA ALA A 255 2.13 12.36 16.83
C ALA A 255 3.46 12.57 16.09
N VAL A 256 3.45 12.61 14.75
CA VAL A 256 4.62 12.95 13.93
C VAL A 256 5.13 14.35 14.28
N VAL A 257 4.26 15.36 14.26
CA VAL A 257 4.59 16.75 14.59
C VAL A 257 5.16 16.84 16.00
N ASN A 258 4.54 16.20 16.99
CA ASN A 258 5.03 16.19 18.38
C ASN A 258 6.40 15.52 18.49
N SER A 259 6.64 14.40 17.78
CA SER A 259 7.93 13.72 17.78
C SER A 259 9.04 14.61 17.19
N VAL A 260 8.76 15.29 16.08
CA VAL A 260 9.69 16.21 15.42
C VAL A 260 9.98 17.43 16.30
N LYS A 261 8.96 18.10 16.84
CA LYS A 261 9.14 19.23 17.77
C LYS A 261 10.02 18.87 18.96
N ASN A 262 9.72 17.77 19.62
CA ASN A 262 10.46 17.31 20.80
C ASN A 262 11.90 16.88 20.49
N THR A 263 12.18 16.57 19.24
CA THR A 263 13.51 16.11 18.82
C THR A 263 14.35 17.23 18.25
N LEU A 264 13.83 17.99 17.30
CA LEU A 264 14.61 18.99 16.53
C LEU A 264 14.44 20.44 17.04
N ASP A 265 13.43 20.68 17.89
CA ASP A 265 13.09 22.02 18.41
C ASP A 265 12.80 23.05 17.29
N ILE A 266 12.01 22.65 16.30
CA ILE A 266 11.63 23.47 15.14
C ILE A 266 10.12 23.67 15.10
N ASP A 267 9.67 24.73 14.42
CA ASP A 267 8.25 24.98 14.21
C ASP A 267 7.71 24.09 13.08
N VAL A 268 6.90 23.11 13.48
CA VAL A 268 6.18 22.21 12.57
C VAL A 268 4.70 22.16 12.96
N THR A 269 3.82 22.11 11.98
CA THR A 269 2.36 22.16 12.21
C THR A 269 1.64 21.20 11.30
N THR A 270 0.39 20.87 11.64
CA THR A 270 -0.50 20.13 10.75
C THR A 270 -1.37 21.09 9.94
N ASN A 271 -1.72 20.68 8.73
CA ASN A 271 -2.65 21.36 7.83
C ASN A 271 -3.73 20.36 7.36
N PRO A 272 -4.84 20.21 8.11
CA PRO A 272 -5.94 19.34 7.72
C PRO A 272 -6.73 19.97 6.54
N VAL A 273 -6.82 19.24 5.43
CA VAL A 273 -7.67 19.57 4.28
C VAL A 273 -9.01 18.84 4.47
N PRO A 274 -10.16 19.51 4.32
CA PRO A 274 -11.45 18.95 4.75
C PRO A 274 -11.77 17.58 4.16
N THR A 275 -11.58 17.39 2.85
CA THR A 275 -11.94 16.15 2.16
C THR A 275 -10.77 15.53 1.39
N PHE A 276 -10.83 14.21 1.17
CA PHE A 276 -9.85 13.51 0.33
C PHE A 276 -9.82 14.08 -1.10
N GLN A 277 -10.96 14.44 -1.66
CA GLN A 277 -11.02 14.99 -3.02
C GLN A 277 -10.27 16.34 -3.13
N GLU A 278 -10.50 17.26 -2.19
CA GLU A 278 -9.79 18.55 -2.17
C GLU A 278 -8.29 18.32 -1.95
N PHE A 279 -7.94 17.47 -1.01
CA PHE A 279 -6.55 17.09 -0.75
C PHE A 279 -5.85 16.56 -2.00
N ARG A 280 -6.50 15.61 -2.74
CA ARG A 280 -5.94 15.08 -3.99
C ARG A 280 -5.82 16.14 -5.08
N ASN A 281 -6.80 17.03 -5.20
CA ASN A 281 -6.74 18.15 -6.16
C ASN A 281 -5.55 19.07 -5.87
N ASP A 282 -5.23 19.32 -4.59
CA ASP A 282 -4.09 20.14 -4.22
C ASP A 282 -2.75 19.43 -4.44
N VAL A 283 -2.68 18.13 -4.16
CA VAL A 283 -1.49 17.30 -4.44
C VAL A 283 -1.23 17.22 -5.95
N THR A 284 -2.22 16.81 -6.75
CA THR A 284 -2.09 16.68 -8.20
C THR A 284 -1.85 18.02 -8.90
N GLY A 285 -2.43 19.10 -8.35
CA GLY A 285 -2.22 20.47 -8.80
C GLY A 285 -0.89 21.09 -8.36
N ARG A 286 -0.02 20.34 -7.65
CA ARG A 286 1.29 20.81 -7.14
C ARG A 286 1.19 22.06 -6.26
N LYS A 287 0.12 22.15 -5.45
CA LYS A 287 -0.13 23.29 -4.56
C LYS A 287 0.42 23.07 -3.14
N MET A 288 0.99 21.91 -2.85
CA MET A 288 1.55 21.59 -1.54
C MET A 288 2.85 22.35 -1.30
N THR A 289 2.86 23.18 -0.26
CA THR A 289 4.01 24.01 0.17
C THR A 289 4.76 23.41 1.36
N GLY A 290 4.47 22.16 1.73
CA GLY A 290 5.07 21.42 2.83
C GLY A 290 4.97 19.93 2.58
N ALA A 291 5.18 19.14 3.63
CA ALA A 291 4.98 17.70 3.61
C ALA A 291 3.48 17.36 3.48
N PHE A 292 3.16 16.28 2.82
CA PHE A 292 1.78 15.81 2.68
C PHE A 292 1.67 14.30 2.78
N ARG A 293 0.56 13.82 3.33
CA ARG A 293 0.26 12.39 3.49
C ARG A 293 0.28 11.69 2.15
N THR A 294 0.95 10.55 2.11
CA THR A 294 0.90 9.60 1.00
C THR A 294 0.74 8.18 1.53
N ALA A 295 0.21 7.29 0.71
CA ALA A 295 0.09 5.88 1.00
C ALA A 295 0.02 5.10 -0.31
N TRP A 296 0.40 3.84 -0.29
CA TRP A 296 0.26 2.97 -1.44
C TRP A 296 -0.17 1.57 -1.04
N GLN A 297 -1.14 1.04 -1.78
CA GLN A 297 -1.49 -0.37 -1.80
C GLN A 297 -1.13 -0.91 -3.18
N PRO A 298 -0.34 -1.97 -3.29
CA PRO A 298 0.10 -2.46 -4.60
C PRO A 298 -1.05 -3.13 -5.36
N ASP A 299 -1.07 -2.97 -6.67
CA ASP A 299 -2.00 -3.63 -7.58
C ASP A 299 -1.59 -5.09 -7.85
N TYR A 300 -0.30 -5.39 -7.73
CA TYR A 300 0.28 -6.72 -7.87
C TYR A 300 1.54 -6.85 -6.99
N PRO A 301 1.89 -8.07 -6.54
CA PRO A 301 2.95 -8.30 -5.55
C PRO A 301 4.34 -8.22 -6.20
N SER A 302 4.76 -7.02 -6.57
CA SER A 302 6.10 -6.72 -7.09
C SER A 302 6.63 -5.43 -6.49
N PRO A 303 7.94 -5.34 -6.19
CA PRO A 303 8.59 -4.09 -5.80
C PRO A 303 8.39 -2.98 -6.84
N GLU A 304 8.30 -3.31 -8.11
CA GLU A 304 8.07 -2.36 -9.21
C GLU A 304 6.85 -1.47 -8.93
N ASN A 305 5.74 -2.06 -8.46
CA ASN A 305 4.50 -1.32 -8.24
C ASN A 305 4.61 -0.26 -7.14
N TYR A 306 5.52 -0.44 -6.19
CA TYR A 306 5.83 0.60 -5.20
C TYR A 306 6.88 1.60 -5.73
N LEU A 307 7.95 1.09 -6.35
CA LEU A 307 9.13 1.89 -6.60
C LEU A 307 8.99 2.70 -7.88
N TYR A 308 8.75 2.04 -9.01
CA TYR A 308 8.65 2.72 -10.30
C TYR A 308 7.43 3.65 -10.35
N GLN A 309 6.27 3.18 -9.89
CA GLN A 309 5.03 3.96 -9.92
C GLN A 309 5.09 5.25 -9.10
N LEU A 310 5.83 5.25 -7.99
CA LEU A 310 5.81 6.36 -7.03
C LEU A 310 7.04 7.26 -7.10
N TYR A 311 8.16 6.77 -7.68
CA TYR A 311 9.44 7.49 -7.57
C TYR A 311 10.22 7.60 -8.87
N SER A 312 9.80 6.97 -9.98
CA SER A 312 10.49 7.14 -11.27
C SER A 312 10.30 8.55 -11.82
N SER A 313 11.29 9.01 -12.59
CA SER A 313 11.20 10.27 -13.30
C SER A 313 10.07 10.28 -14.33
N ASP A 314 9.73 9.13 -14.93
CA ASP A 314 8.62 8.99 -15.89
C ASP A 314 7.26 9.23 -15.24
N ALA A 315 7.12 8.90 -13.93
CA ALA A 315 5.88 9.11 -13.17
C ALA A 315 5.76 10.52 -12.55
N ALA A 316 6.77 11.37 -12.69
CA ALA A 316 6.81 12.74 -12.21
C ALA A 316 6.02 13.72 -13.11
N ASP A 317 5.96 14.97 -12.72
CA ASP A 317 5.37 16.08 -13.47
C ASP A 317 3.89 15.86 -13.84
N GLY A 318 3.16 15.07 -13.05
CA GLY A 318 1.76 14.75 -13.29
C GLY A 318 1.53 13.61 -14.30
N ASN A 319 2.57 12.93 -14.75
CA ASN A 319 2.47 11.78 -15.67
C ASN A 319 2.09 10.46 -14.97
N GLY A 320 2.18 10.42 -13.63
CA GLY A 320 1.88 9.24 -12.82
C GLY A 320 1.67 9.59 -11.34
N SER A 321 2.06 8.68 -10.46
CA SER A 321 1.84 8.79 -9.01
C SER A 321 3.05 9.31 -8.23
N ASN A 322 4.08 9.82 -8.89
CA ASN A 322 5.21 10.49 -8.26
C ASN A 322 4.81 11.93 -7.88
N ASP A 323 4.02 12.05 -6.84
CA ASP A 323 3.43 13.32 -6.41
C ASP A 323 4.46 14.33 -5.85
N GLY A 324 5.66 13.89 -5.54
CA GLY A 324 6.76 14.72 -5.04
C GLY A 324 7.74 15.18 -6.13
N ASP A 325 7.52 14.77 -7.37
CA ASP A 325 8.36 15.07 -8.54
C ASP A 325 9.86 14.72 -8.33
N TYR A 326 10.10 13.60 -7.63
CA TYR A 326 11.45 13.07 -7.45
C TYR A 326 12.03 12.59 -8.77
N LYS A 327 13.30 12.89 -9.00
CA LYS A 327 14.05 12.47 -10.21
C LYS A 327 15.45 12.06 -9.82
N ASN A 328 15.83 10.84 -10.19
CA ASN A 328 17.17 10.30 -9.99
C ASN A 328 17.48 9.27 -11.08
N SER A 329 18.41 9.59 -11.95
CA SER A 329 18.72 8.73 -13.12
C SER A 329 19.31 7.38 -12.73
N GLU A 330 20.06 7.27 -11.61
CA GLU A 330 20.57 5.99 -11.13
C GLU A 330 19.44 5.09 -10.64
N PHE A 331 18.46 5.66 -9.94
CA PHE A 331 17.24 4.97 -9.54
C PHE A 331 16.45 4.47 -10.77
N ASP A 332 16.23 5.33 -11.75
CA ASP A 332 15.52 4.98 -12.99
C ASP A 332 16.23 3.87 -13.77
N ASP A 333 17.56 3.94 -13.88
CA ASP A 333 18.39 2.92 -14.52
C ASP A 333 18.29 1.55 -13.80
N LEU A 334 18.28 1.54 -12.47
CA LEU A 334 18.11 0.31 -11.70
C LEU A 334 16.71 -0.29 -11.88
N CYS A 335 15.66 0.53 -11.88
CA CYS A 335 14.31 0.08 -12.17
C CYS A 335 14.18 -0.50 -13.59
N SER A 336 14.77 0.16 -14.59
CA SER A 336 14.79 -0.32 -15.98
C SER A 336 15.53 -1.66 -16.12
N LYS A 337 16.69 -1.81 -15.47
CA LYS A 337 17.43 -3.08 -15.42
C LYS A 337 16.65 -4.17 -14.71
N ALA A 338 15.95 -3.85 -13.61
CA ALA A 338 15.11 -4.79 -12.89
C ALA A 338 13.94 -5.28 -13.75
N ALA A 339 13.27 -4.38 -14.47
CA ALA A 339 12.23 -4.75 -15.42
C ALA A 339 12.74 -5.69 -16.52
N ALA A 340 13.97 -5.46 -17.02
CA ALA A 340 14.59 -6.29 -18.06
C ALA A 340 15.25 -7.59 -17.54
N ALA A 341 15.27 -7.83 -16.23
CA ALA A 341 15.92 -8.99 -15.63
C ALA A 341 15.29 -10.32 -16.09
N GLN A 342 16.11 -11.37 -16.18
CA GLN A 342 15.67 -12.68 -16.66
C GLN A 342 14.99 -13.51 -15.56
N THR A 343 15.22 -13.16 -14.30
CA THR A 343 14.65 -13.85 -13.16
C THR A 343 14.11 -12.86 -12.12
N THR A 344 13.09 -13.28 -11.37
CA THR A 344 12.53 -12.51 -10.25
C THR A 344 13.59 -12.19 -9.19
N ASP A 345 14.50 -13.12 -8.91
CA ASP A 345 15.57 -12.92 -7.92
C ASP A 345 16.56 -11.83 -8.34
N GLU A 346 16.91 -11.79 -9.62
CA GLU A 346 17.76 -10.74 -10.18
C GLU A 346 17.03 -9.39 -10.13
N ALA A 347 15.77 -9.34 -10.56
CA ALA A 347 14.94 -8.15 -10.46
C ALA A 347 14.85 -7.63 -9.01
N ASN A 348 14.57 -8.50 -8.06
CA ASN A 348 14.46 -8.14 -6.64
C ASN A 348 15.75 -7.53 -6.09
N LYS A 349 16.93 -8.05 -6.47
CA LYS A 349 18.23 -7.47 -6.06
C LYS A 349 18.44 -6.06 -6.62
N LEU A 350 18.06 -5.83 -7.87
CA LEU A 350 18.15 -4.50 -8.49
C LEU A 350 17.16 -3.51 -7.84
N TYR A 351 15.94 -3.95 -7.53
CA TYR A 351 14.98 -3.14 -6.77
C TYR A 351 15.46 -2.85 -5.34
N GLN A 352 16.16 -3.77 -4.68
CA GLN A 352 16.79 -3.51 -3.39
C GLN A 352 17.84 -2.39 -3.50
N GLN A 353 18.68 -2.42 -4.54
CA GLN A 353 19.65 -1.33 -4.79
C GLN A 353 18.94 0.01 -5.08
N ALA A 354 17.87 0.00 -5.84
CA ALA A 354 17.04 1.18 -6.07
C ALA A 354 16.45 1.73 -4.77
N GLN A 355 15.98 0.84 -3.86
CA GLN A 355 15.51 1.25 -2.54
C GLN A 355 16.61 1.86 -1.65
N GLU A 356 17.87 1.40 -1.75
CA GLU A 356 18.99 2.01 -1.02
C GLU A 356 19.22 3.47 -1.41
N ILE A 357 18.96 3.82 -2.69
CA ILE A 357 18.96 5.22 -3.14
C ILE A 357 17.81 5.99 -2.46
N LEU A 358 16.58 5.44 -2.48
CA LEU A 358 15.44 6.10 -1.84
C LEU A 358 15.62 6.24 -0.32
N LEU A 359 16.24 5.27 0.35
CA LEU A 359 16.54 5.32 1.79
C LEU A 359 17.58 6.39 2.13
N ASN A 360 18.45 6.73 1.19
CA ASN A 360 19.39 7.84 1.34
C ASN A 360 18.73 9.20 1.06
N ASP A 361 18.00 9.32 -0.04
CA ASP A 361 17.44 10.59 -0.54
C ASP A 361 16.12 10.97 0.16
N LEU A 362 15.36 9.99 0.62
CA LEU A 362 14.06 10.14 1.29
C LEU A 362 13.10 11.11 0.56
N PRO A 363 12.75 10.86 -0.72
CA PRO A 363 11.76 11.68 -1.42
C PRO A 363 10.39 11.64 -0.74
N ALA A 364 10.05 10.49 -0.18
CA ALA A 364 9.00 10.30 0.80
C ALA A 364 9.61 9.66 2.07
N ILE A 365 8.93 9.79 3.18
CA ILE A 365 9.37 9.22 4.45
C ILE A 365 8.40 8.12 4.86
N PRO A 366 8.80 6.84 4.78
CA PRO A 366 8.02 5.71 5.28
C PRO A 366 7.74 5.83 6.78
N LEU A 367 6.49 5.63 7.18
CA LEU A 367 6.05 5.67 8.57
C LEU A 367 5.80 4.26 9.10
N TYR A 368 4.85 3.57 8.51
CA TYR A 368 4.47 2.22 8.94
C TYR A 368 3.78 1.46 7.82
N TYR A 369 3.76 0.14 7.94
CA TYR A 369 2.87 -0.74 7.20
C TYR A 369 1.57 -0.87 7.97
N SER A 370 0.43 -0.63 7.33
CA SER A 370 -0.88 -0.94 7.92
C SER A 370 -1.00 -2.45 8.09
N ASN A 371 -1.32 -2.91 9.30
CA ASN A 371 -1.51 -4.34 9.51
C ASN A 371 -2.81 -4.81 8.86
N ALA A 372 -2.77 -5.94 8.19
CA ALA A 372 -3.95 -6.72 7.93
C ALA A 372 -4.43 -7.29 9.26
N ASN A 373 -5.65 -6.99 9.66
CA ASN A 373 -6.20 -7.39 10.95
C ASN A 373 -7.62 -7.90 10.80
N GLY A 374 -8.00 -8.82 11.66
CA GLY A 374 -9.33 -9.40 11.66
C GLY A 374 -9.47 -10.48 12.72
N VAL A 375 -10.65 -11.04 12.83
CA VAL A 375 -10.98 -12.10 13.78
C VAL A 375 -11.80 -13.19 13.11
N ALA A 376 -11.64 -14.42 13.59
CA ALA A 376 -12.50 -15.53 13.24
C ALA A 376 -13.12 -16.16 14.49
N ALA A 377 -14.28 -16.79 14.33
CA ALA A 377 -14.94 -17.53 15.41
C ALA A 377 -14.07 -18.72 15.87
N SER A 378 -14.16 -19.11 17.13
CA SER A 378 -13.31 -20.12 17.77
C SER A 378 -13.28 -21.48 17.06
N GLY A 379 -14.31 -21.85 16.32
CA GLY A 379 -14.37 -23.08 15.51
C GLY A 379 -13.74 -22.99 14.12
N VAL A 380 -13.29 -21.81 13.71
CA VAL A 380 -12.70 -21.56 12.38
C VAL A 380 -11.23 -21.93 12.40
N LYS A 381 -10.78 -22.60 11.32
CA LYS A 381 -9.38 -23.00 11.10
C LYS A 381 -8.84 -22.38 9.82
N ASN A 382 -7.51 -22.21 9.77
CA ASN A 382 -6.78 -21.68 8.61
C ASN A 382 -7.18 -20.23 8.25
N PHE A 383 -7.56 -19.43 9.23
CA PHE A 383 -7.81 -18.00 9.02
C PHE A 383 -6.48 -17.27 8.83
N VAL A 384 -6.18 -16.92 7.58
CA VAL A 384 -5.02 -16.12 7.18
C VAL A 384 -5.42 -15.13 6.10
N MET A 385 -4.67 -14.04 5.99
CA MET A 385 -4.86 -13.03 4.93
C MET A 385 -3.73 -13.11 3.90
N ASN A 386 -4.09 -12.93 2.64
CA ASN A 386 -3.14 -12.89 1.53
C ASN A 386 -2.40 -11.52 1.45
N TRP A 387 -1.60 -11.33 0.40
CA TRP A 387 -0.88 -10.08 0.17
C TRP A 387 -1.81 -8.87 -0.08
N GLN A 388 -3.04 -9.07 -0.52
CA GLN A 388 -4.05 -8.01 -0.72
C GLN A 388 -4.76 -7.62 0.57
N ASN A 389 -4.40 -8.21 1.72
CA ASN A 389 -5.08 -8.08 3.02
C ASN A 389 -6.51 -8.66 3.02
N VAL A 390 -6.75 -9.67 2.17
CA VAL A 390 -8.03 -10.36 2.04
C VAL A 390 -7.91 -11.77 2.62
N PRO A 391 -8.90 -12.28 3.39
CA PRO A 391 -8.91 -13.65 3.87
C PRO A 391 -8.80 -14.66 2.74
N VAL A 392 -8.01 -15.71 2.94
CA VAL A 392 -7.87 -16.81 1.96
C VAL A 392 -9.04 -17.76 2.12
N TYR A 393 -10.22 -17.32 1.68
CA TYR A 393 -11.51 -17.98 1.94
C TYR A 393 -11.53 -19.46 1.56
N ASN A 394 -10.87 -19.87 0.46
CA ASN A 394 -10.85 -21.25 0.01
C ASN A 394 -10.10 -22.21 0.95
N GLU A 395 -9.22 -21.71 1.80
CA GLU A 395 -8.46 -22.52 2.77
C GLU A 395 -9.18 -22.62 4.12
N ILE A 396 -10.09 -21.71 4.42
CA ILE A 396 -10.83 -21.66 5.67
C ILE A 396 -11.73 -22.90 5.78
N SER A 397 -11.77 -23.48 6.98
CA SER A 397 -12.68 -24.56 7.34
C SER A 397 -13.26 -24.33 8.72
N LYS A 398 -14.43 -24.92 9.01
CA LYS A 398 -15.09 -24.90 10.31
C LYS A 398 -15.21 -26.34 10.84
N SER A 399 -14.87 -26.53 12.10
CA SER A 399 -14.98 -27.84 12.79
C SER A 399 -16.24 -27.95 13.62
#